data_eed1defcdeb6afa164c4cfeb7ad62cab
#
_entry.id   eed1defcdeb6afa164c4cfeb7ad62cab
#
_cell.length_a   1.000
_cell.length_b   1.000
_cell.length_c   1.000
_cell.angle_alpha   90.00
_cell.angle_beta   90.00
_cell.angle_gamma   90.00
#
_symmetry.space_group_name_H-M   'P 1'
#
loop_
_entity.id
_entity.type
_entity.pdbx_description
1 polymer ?
#
loop_
_entity_poly.entity_id
_entity_poly.type
_entity_poly.pdbx_seq_one_letter_code
_entity_poly.pdbx_strand_id
1 'polypeptide(L)'
;MCIRDSYTALYFVFLCLGTLLSVFLAYSANMKYAPAFIALLAGTVYMLLIAKTKKFGCLILMSAVISVFFFMSGHFAFSFLPNLISGILADIIAKFGKYKNKLYNLISYIVFSFGNLGPVIMMWVVRDTYIEHLVAIGKDTSYINEVMVNSDFSNVAWLSLTIIIGGLLGGLFGQYMLKKHFNKAGMVE
;
A
#
# COMPACT_ATOMS: atom_id res chain seq x y z
N MET A 1 -8.72 -2.81 23.00
CA MET A 1 -8.05 -2.60 21.71
C MET A 1 -9.12 -2.34 20.66
N CYS A 2 -9.03 -1.24 19.93
CA CYS A 2 -10.09 -0.90 18.96
C CYS A 2 -9.98 -1.86 17.74
N ILE A 3 -11.11 -2.35 17.24
CA ILE A 3 -11.17 -3.25 16.06
C ILE A 3 -10.33 -2.69 14.90
N ARG A 4 -10.40 -1.39 14.68
CA ARG A 4 -9.64 -0.68 13.66
C ARG A 4 -8.12 -0.82 13.83
N ASP A 5 -7.62 -0.72 15.07
CA ASP A 5 -6.18 -0.78 15.36
C ASP A 5 -5.62 -2.17 15.05
N SER A 6 -6.39 -3.22 15.36
CA SER A 6 -6.04 -4.62 15.04
C SER A 6 -5.92 -4.85 13.53
N TYR A 7 -6.85 -4.33 12.72
CA TYR A 7 -6.75 -4.46 11.26
C TYR A 7 -5.65 -3.59 10.65
N THR A 8 -5.35 -2.43 11.23
CA THR A 8 -4.22 -1.62 10.81
C THR A 8 -2.89 -2.34 11.10
N ALA A 9 -2.74 -2.92 12.28
CA ALA A 9 -1.57 -3.74 12.62
C ALA A 9 -1.44 -4.95 11.69
N LEU A 10 -2.56 -5.63 11.38
CA LEU A 10 -2.56 -6.75 10.46
C LEU A 10 -2.21 -6.33 9.03
N TYR A 11 -2.71 -5.18 8.55
CA TYR A 11 -2.31 -4.63 7.25
C TYR A 11 -0.81 -4.37 7.21
N PHE A 12 -0.25 -3.83 8.29
CA PHE A 12 1.18 -3.60 8.42
C PHE A 12 2.00 -4.90 8.32
N VAL A 13 1.53 -5.97 8.94
CA VAL A 13 2.17 -7.30 8.80
C VAL A 13 2.19 -7.75 7.33
N PHE A 14 1.08 -7.60 6.60
CA PHE A 14 1.01 -7.94 5.18
C PHE A 14 1.87 -7.02 4.30
N LEU A 15 2.02 -5.75 4.69
CA LEU A 15 2.97 -4.82 4.06
C LEU A 15 4.40 -5.34 4.21
N CYS A 16 4.80 -5.72 5.42
CA CYS A 16 6.12 -6.30 5.68
C CYS A 16 6.32 -7.61 4.90
N LEU A 17 5.33 -8.50 4.89
CA LEU A 17 5.41 -9.75 4.13
C LEU A 17 5.53 -9.52 2.62
N GLY A 18 4.78 -8.57 2.06
CA GLY A 18 4.87 -8.20 0.64
C GLY A 18 6.24 -7.62 0.28
N THR A 19 6.79 -6.78 1.15
CA THR A 19 8.15 -6.24 0.99
C THR A 19 9.21 -7.35 1.10
N LEU A 20 9.12 -8.23 2.09
CA LEU A 20 10.04 -9.36 2.24
C LEU A 20 9.99 -10.29 1.02
N LEU A 21 8.78 -10.57 0.51
CA LEU A 21 8.61 -11.39 -0.68
C LEU A 21 9.28 -10.74 -1.90
N SER A 22 9.17 -9.42 -2.05
CA SER A 22 9.83 -8.69 -3.14
C SER A 22 11.35 -8.73 -3.02
N VAL A 23 11.91 -8.61 -1.82
CA VAL A 23 13.35 -8.73 -1.57
C VAL A 23 13.83 -10.14 -1.88
N PHE A 24 13.07 -11.16 -1.49
CA PHE A 24 13.44 -12.55 -1.73
C PHE A 24 13.42 -12.94 -3.21
N LEU A 25 12.47 -12.42 -3.98
CA LEU A 25 12.30 -12.76 -5.40
C LEU A 25 13.11 -11.87 -6.35
N ALA A 26 13.37 -10.62 -5.95
CA ALA A 26 13.95 -9.61 -6.84
C ALA A 26 14.90 -8.67 -6.08
N TYR A 27 15.86 -9.21 -5.36
CA TYR A 27 16.76 -8.55 -4.41
C TYR A 27 17.05 -7.07 -4.70
N SER A 28 17.68 -6.75 -5.82
CA SER A 28 18.03 -5.38 -6.21
C SER A 28 16.85 -4.57 -6.77
N ALA A 29 15.89 -5.24 -7.40
CA ALA A 29 14.71 -4.61 -8.00
C ALA A 29 13.48 -4.59 -7.05
N ASN A 30 13.67 -4.76 -5.75
CA ASN A 30 12.59 -4.88 -4.76
C ASN A 30 11.60 -3.70 -4.81
N MET A 31 12.08 -2.47 -5.01
CA MET A 31 11.25 -1.27 -5.10
C MET A 31 10.25 -1.29 -6.28
N LYS A 32 10.54 -2.03 -7.35
CA LYS A 32 9.63 -2.21 -8.49
C LYS A 32 8.52 -3.21 -8.22
N TYR A 33 8.72 -4.17 -7.32
CA TYR A 33 7.79 -5.29 -7.09
C TYR A 33 7.05 -5.21 -5.76
N ALA A 34 7.65 -4.59 -4.74
CA ALA A 34 7.05 -4.50 -3.42
C ALA A 34 5.61 -3.93 -3.43
N PRO A 35 5.30 -2.81 -4.12
CA PRO A 35 3.95 -2.28 -4.13
C PRO A 35 2.90 -3.25 -4.68
N ALA A 36 3.26 -4.05 -5.70
CA ALA A 36 2.38 -5.05 -6.29
C ALA A 36 2.12 -6.24 -5.35
N PHE A 37 3.17 -6.76 -4.68
CA PHE A 37 3.01 -7.84 -3.71
C PHE A 37 2.23 -7.41 -2.47
N ILE A 38 2.45 -6.19 -1.99
CA ILE A 38 1.64 -5.63 -0.89
C ILE A 38 0.18 -5.55 -1.32
N ALA A 39 -0.10 -5.01 -2.53
CA ALA A 39 -1.45 -4.90 -3.07
C ALA A 39 -2.10 -6.28 -3.27
N LEU A 40 -1.35 -7.32 -3.59
CA LEU A 40 -1.88 -8.68 -3.70
C LEU A 40 -2.25 -9.27 -2.35
N LEU A 41 -1.40 -9.13 -1.35
CA LEU A 41 -1.54 -9.82 -0.06
C LEU A 41 -2.49 -9.11 0.91
N ALA A 42 -2.47 -7.77 0.97
CA ALA A 42 -3.19 -7.01 1.98
C ALA A 42 -4.70 -6.81 1.69
N GLY A 43 -5.19 -7.24 0.52
CA GLY A 43 -6.58 -7.02 0.09
C GLY A 43 -7.63 -7.57 1.05
N THR A 44 -7.40 -8.75 1.63
CA THR A 44 -8.33 -9.35 2.59
C THR A 44 -8.50 -8.49 3.84
N VAL A 45 -7.39 -7.99 4.38
CA VAL A 45 -7.40 -7.15 5.59
C VAL A 45 -8.10 -5.83 5.33
N TYR A 46 -7.82 -5.22 4.16
CA TYR A 46 -8.48 -3.98 3.75
C TYR A 46 -10.00 -4.13 3.63
N MET A 47 -10.45 -5.20 2.95
CA MET A 47 -11.89 -5.49 2.81
C MET A 47 -12.56 -5.79 4.14
N LEU A 48 -11.87 -6.49 5.06
CA LEU A 48 -12.34 -6.74 6.42
C LEU A 48 -12.50 -5.43 7.22
N LEU A 49 -11.52 -4.54 7.15
CA LEU A 49 -11.58 -3.24 7.83
C LEU A 49 -12.82 -2.46 7.37
N ILE A 50 -13.03 -2.32 6.06
CA ILE A 50 -14.20 -1.62 5.50
C ILE A 50 -15.50 -2.28 5.98
N ALA A 51 -15.60 -3.59 5.87
CA ALA A 51 -16.81 -4.33 6.21
C ALA A 51 -17.18 -4.22 7.70
N LYS A 52 -16.18 -4.14 8.57
CA LYS A 52 -16.36 -4.02 10.02
C LYS A 52 -16.65 -2.60 10.49
N THR A 53 -15.99 -1.61 9.90
CA THR A 53 -16.08 -0.23 10.40
C THR A 53 -17.20 0.57 9.75
N LYS A 54 -17.38 0.46 8.43
CA LYS A 54 -18.38 1.18 7.61
C LYS A 54 -18.46 2.68 7.95
N LYS A 55 -17.34 3.29 8.34
CA LYS A 55 -17.27 4.69 8.80
C LYS A 55 -16.17 5.45 8.08
N PHE A 56 -16.48 6.72 7.75
CA PHE A 56 -15.46 7.63 7.21
C PHE A 56 -14.34 7.88 8.22
N GLY A 57 -13.12 8.00 7.73
CA GLY A 57 -11.92 8.20 8.53
C GLY A 57 -11.18 6.91 8.86
N CYS A 58 -11.76 5.73 8.64
CA CYS A 58 -11.08 4.48 8.99
C CYS A 58 -9.87 4.17 8.09
N LEU A 59 -9.98 4.46 6.80
CA LEU A 59 -8.89 4.27 5.84
C LEU A 59 -7.84 5.37 5.96
N ILE A 60 -8.28 6.60 6.24
CA ILE A 60 -7.39 7.74 6.53
C ILE A 60 -6.51 7.42 7.75
N LEU A 61 -7.10 6.90 8.82
CA LEU A 61 -6.34 6.54 10.01
C LEU A 61 -5.38 5.37 9.75
N MET A 62 -5.79 4.36 8.98
CA MET A 62 -4.89 3.29 8.57
C MET A 62 -3.72 3.83 7.76
N SER A 63 -3.97 4.69 6.77
CA SER A 63 -2.90 5.30 5.98
C SER A 63 -2.01 6.22 6.83
N ALA A 64 -2.55 6.95 7.79
CA ALA A 64 -1.77 7.78 8.71
C ALA A 64 -0.77 6.95 9.54
N VAL A 65 -1.20 5.80 10.08
CA VAL A 65 -0.31 4.89 10.82
C VAL A 65 0.80 4.35 9.91
N ILE A 66 0.45 3.92 8.69
CA ILE A 66 1.44 3.45 7.72
C ILE A 66 2.39 4.59 7.30
N SER A 67 1.87 5.81 7.17
CA SER A 67 2.66 7.01 6.87
C SER A 67 3.68 7.32 7.95
N VAL A 68 3.31 7.19 9.22
CA VAL A 68 4.26 7.31 10.35
C VAL A 68 5.37 6.27 10.22
N PHE A 69 5.03 5.03 9.84
CA PHE A 69 6.04 4.00 9.60
C PHE A 69 6.99 4.39 8.46
N PHE A 70 6.50 4.85 7.33
CA PHE A 70 7.36 5.31 6.22
C PHE A 70 8.27 6.46 6.65
N PHE A 71 7.77 7.39 7.46
CA PHE A 71 8.57 8.47 8.01
C PHE A 71 9.70 7.97 8.94
N MET A 72 9.42 6.93 9.75
CA MET A 72 10.40 6.38 10.70
C MET A 72 11.34 5.33 10.09
N SER A 73 11.02 4.75 8.95
CA SER A 73 11.74 3.59 8.38
C SER A 73 13.04 3.95 7.64
N GLY A 74 13.51 5.19 7.75
CA GLY A 74 14.74 5.64 7.08
C GLY A 74 14.58 5.91 5.58
N HIS A 75 13.35 5.93 5.07
CA HIS A 75 13.06 6.46 3.76
C HIS A 75 13.11 7.99 3.77
N PHE A 76 13.19 8.60 2.59
CA PHE A 76 13.15 10.06 2.49
C PHE A 76 11.93 10.66 3.22
N ALA A 77 12.12 11.76 3.94
CA ALA A 77 11.15 12.31 4.88
C ALA A 77 9.73 12.49 4.30
N PHE A 78 9.59 12.82 3.01
CA PHE A 78 8.29 13.03 2.37
C PHE A 78 7.67 11.77 1.75
N SER A 79 8.29 10.59 1.87
CA SER A 79 7.77 9.32 1.33
C SER A 79 6.41 8.90 1.91
N PHE A 80 5.99 9.51 3.01
CA PHE A 80 4.69 9.28 3.63
C PHE A 80 3.52 9.96 2.91
N LEU A 81 3.78 11.08 2.18
CA LEU A 81 2.72 11.89 1.57
C LEU A 81 1.85 11.13 0.56
N PRO A 82 2.41 10.37 -0.40
CA PRO A 82 1.60 9.60 -1.34
C PRO A 82 0.68 8.60 -0.65
N ASN A 83 1.12 7.98 0.44
CA ASN A 83 0.30 7.04 1.21
C ASN A 83 -0.87 7.76 1.89
N LEU A 84 -0.63 8.90 2.53
CA LEU A 84 -1.68 9.68 3.18
C LEU A 84 -2.72 10.18 2.17
N ILE A 85 -2.28 10.71 1.02
CA ILE A 85 -3.16 11.17 -0.06
C ILE A 85 -4.00 10.02 -0.58
N SER A 86 -3.38 8.87 -0.87
CA SER A 86 -4.08 7.68 -1.35
C SER A 86 -5.11 7.17 -0.33
N GLY A 87 -4.81 7.24 0.97
CA GLY A 87 -5.73 6.89 2.04
C GLY A 87 -6.97 7.78 2.09
N ILE A 88 -6.78 9.10 1.93
CA ILE A 88 -7.88 10.07 1.87
C ILE A 88 -8.77 9.81 0.64
N LEU A 89 -8.17 9.67 -0.53
CA LEU A 89 -8.90 9.40 -1.77
C LEU A 89 -9.65 8.06 -1.70
N ALA A 90 -9.02 7.03 -1.17
CA ALA A 90 -9.64 5.72 -0.99
C ALA A 90 -10.85 5.78 -0.05
N ASP A 91 -10.75 6.52 1.05
CA ASP A 91 -11.87 6.67 1.99
C ASP A 91 -13.05 7.44 1.37
N ILE A 92 -12.76 8.47 0.58
CA ILE A 92 -13.79 9.21 -0.18
C ILE A 92 -14.50 8.27 -1.17
N ILE A 93 -13.74 7.47 -1.93
CA ILE A 93 -14.30 6.51 -2.91
C ILE A 93 -15.17 5.46 -2.20
N ALA A 94 -14.68 4.87 -1.10
CA ALA A 94 -15.45 3.91 -0.31
C ALA A 94 -16.74 4.52 0.26
N LYS A 95 -16.70 5.80 0.68
CA LYS A 95 -17.86 6.55 1.16
C LYS A 95 -18.92 6.72 0.08
N PHE A 96 -18.56 6.99 -1.18
CA PHE A 96 -19.51 7.05 -2.30
C PHE A 96 -20.25 5.71 -2.48
N GLY A 97 -19.57 4.58 -2.24
CA GLY A 97 -20.18 3.24 -2.21
C GLY A 97 -20.86 2.90 -0.88
N LYS A 98 -20.99 3.86 0.06
CA LYS A 98 -21.53 3.67 1.43
C LYS A 98 -20.84 2.51 2.16
N TYR A 99 -19.58 2.22 1.84
CA TYR A 99 -18.78 1.11 2.37
C TYR A 99 -19.39 -0.29 2.17
N LYS A 100 -20.45 -0.40 1.35
CA LYS A 100 -21.19 -1.64 1.06
C LYS A 100 -21.04 -2.11 -0.38
N ASN A 101 -20.87 -1.16 -1.31
CA ASN A 101 -20.77 -1.48 -2.73
C ASN A 101 -19.41 -2.09 -3.04
N LYS A 102 -19.42 -3.32 -3.59
CA LYS A 102 -18.21 -4.09 -3.87
C LYS A 102 -17.28 -3.42 -4.87
N LEU A 103 -17.85 -2.79 -5.92
CA LEU A 103 -17.05 -2.12 -6.94
C LEU A 103 -16.34 -0.89 -6.37
N TYR A 104 -17.05 -0.03 -5.63
CA TYR A 104 -16.43 1.13 -5.00
C TYR A 104 -15.35 0.73 -3.98
N ASN A 105 -15.59 -0.32 -3.21
CA ASN A 105 -14.58 -0.83 -2.27
C ASN A 105 -13.35 -1.40 -2.99
N LEU A 106 -13.54 -2.04 -4.16
CA LEU A 106 -12.44 -2.54 -4.97
C LEU A 106 -11.61 -1.40 -5.58
N ILE A 107 -12.26 -0.39 -6.16
CA ILE A 107 -11.59 0.80 -6.70
C ILE A 107 -10.85 1.54 -5.58
N SER A 108 -11.50 1.71 -4.43
CA SER A 108 -10.91 2.29 -3.22
C SER A 108 -9.63 1.56 -2.81
N TYR A 109 -9.64 0.22 -2.84
CA TYR A 109 -8.45 -0.58 -2.52
C TYR A 109 -7.32 -0.38 -3.53
N ILE A 110 -7.64 -0.37 -4.82
CA ILE A 110 -6.63 -0.11 -5.86
C ILE A 110 -5.98 1.25 -5.64
N VAL A 111 -6.79 2.30 -5.42
CA VAL A 111 -6.28 3.66 -5.13
C VAL A 111 -5.44 3.67 -3.87
N PHE A 112 -5.86 2.99 -2.80
CA PHE A 112 -5.09 2.87 -1.57
C PHE A 112 -3.72 2.21 -1.80
N SER A 113 -3.68 1.19 -2.66
CA SER A 113 -2.45 0.44 -2.97
C SER A 113 -1.38 1.30 -3.66
N PHE A 114 -1.77 2.36 -4.39
CA PHE A 114 -0.82 3.33 -4.95
C PHE A 114 -0.06 4.11 -3.88
N GLY A 115 -0.57 4.18 -2.66
CA GLY A 115 0.14 4.79 -1.54
C GLY A 115 1.48 4.12 -1.23
N ASN A 116 1.62 2.84 -1.54
CA ASN A 116 2.87 2.09 -1.36
C ASN A 116 3.99 2.52 -2.32
N LEU A 117 3.69 3.35 -3.32
CA LEU A 117 4.69 4.00 -4.19
C LEU A 117 5.43 5.17 -3.52
N GLY A 118 5.13 5.50 -2.27
CA GLY A 118 5.71 6.66 -1.59
C GLY A 118 7.22 6.84 -1.83
N PRO A 119 8.08 5.86 -1.52
CA PRO A 119 9.52 5.95 -1.77
C PRO A 119 9.87 6.15 -3.24
N VAL A 120 9.20 5.44 -4.16
CA VAL A 120 9.45 5.52 -5.61
C VAL A 120 9.07 6.89 -6.17
N ILE A 121 7.94 7.45 -5.74
CA ILE A 121 7.52 8.80 -6.15
C ILE A 121 8.55 9.83 -5.71
N MET A 122 9.12 9.70 -4.51
CA MET A 122 10.18 10.60 -4.05
C MET A 122 11.47 10.46 -4.87
N MET A 123 11.82 9.25 -5.30
CA MET A 123 12.94 9.04 -6.24
C MET A 123 12.74 9.78 -7.58
N TRP A 124 11.49 10.01 -7.98
CA TRP A 124 11.17 10.71 -9.24
C TRP A 124 11.10 12.22 -9.07
N VAL A 125 10.49 12.69 -7.98
CA VAL A 125 10.20 14.11 -7.76
C VAL A 125 11.41 14.87 -7.23
N VAL A 126 12.17 14.25 -6.32
CA VAL A 126 13.29 14.87 -5.60
C VAL A 126 14.55 14.00 -5.68
N ARG A 127 14.90 13.57 -6.90
CA ARG A 127 15.94 12.57 -7.16
C ARG A 127 17.26 12.87 -6.47
N ASP A 128 17.78 14.06 -6.65
CA ASP A 128 19.12 14.43 -6.16
C ASP A 128 19.14 14.45 -4.62
N THR A 129 18.15 15.08 -4.01
CA THR A 129 17.99 15.10 -2.55
C THR A 129 17.77 13.70 -1.97
N TYR A 130 17.07 12.80 -2.72
CA TYR A 130 16.89 11.42 -2.31
C TYR A 130 18.24 10.66 -2.32
N ILE A 131 19.08 10.87 -3.35
CA ILE A 131 20.43 10.29 -3.44
C ILE A 131 21.31 10.80 -2.31
N GLU A 132 21.34 12.11 -2.06
CA GLU A 132 22.06 12.71 -0.95
C GLU A 132 21.65 12.09 0.40
N HIS A 133 20.36 11.88 0.61
CA HIS A 133 19.85 11.21 1.81
C HIS A 133 20.37 9.77 1.92
N LEU A 134 20.38 8.99 0.83
CA LEU A 134 20.91 7.62 0.85
C LEU A 134 22.41 7.60 1.17
N VAL A 135 23.19 8.51 0.61
CA VAL A 135 24.62 8.68 0.94
C VAL A 135 24.80 9.04 2.42
N ALA A 136 23.99 9.96 2.94
CA ALA A 136 24.07 10.41 4.34
C ALA A 136 23.79 9.26 5.34
N ILE A 137 22.93 8.29 4.97
CA ILE A 137 22.67 7.09 5.79
C ILE A 137 23.64 5.93 5.48
N GLY A 138 24.74 6.20 4.78
CA GLY A 138 25.85 5.27 4.57
C GLY A 138 25.64 4.23 3.45
N LYS A 139 24.73 4.51 2.49
CA LYS A 139 24.58 3.65 1.30
C LYS A 139 25.64 3.96 0.26
N ASP A 140 26.24 2.93 -0.31
CA ASP A 140 27.23 3.08 -1.37
C ASP A 140 26.58 3.31 -2.75
N THR A 141 27.42 3.71 -3.71
CA THR A 141 26.95 4.03 -5.07
C THR A 141 26.41 2.81 -5.81
N SER A 142 26.89 1.60 -5.50
CA SER A 142 26.42 0.36 -6.12
C SER A 142 24.98 0.09 -5.69
N TYR A 143 24.69 0.18 -4.39
CA TYR A 143 23.35 0.06 -3.83
C TYR A 143 22.39 1.11 -4.41
N ILE A 144 22.85 2.37 -4.49
CA ILE A 144 22.02 3.47 -5.03
C ILE A 144 21.62 3.19 -6.48
N ASN A 145 22.57 2.76 -7.33
CA ASN A 145 22.31 2.45 -8.72
C ASN A 145 21.35 1.26 -8.91
N GLU A 146 21.35 0.31 -8.00
CA GLU A 146 20.46 -0.86 -8.04
C GLU A 146 19.04 -0.56 -7.56
N VAL A 147 18.90 0.27 -6.52
CA VAL A 147 17.62 0.54 -5.87
C VAL A 147 16.83 1.65 -6.57
N MET A 148 17.54 2.62 -7.18
CA MET A 148 16.90 3.77 -7.82
C MET A 148 16.07 3.36 -9.04
N VAL A 149 14.77 3.63 -8.98
CA VAL A 149 13.84 3.43 -10.10
C VAL A 149 13.79 4.69 -10.95
N ASN A 150 14.07 4.56 -12.25
CA ASN A 150 13.97 5.69 -13.16
C ASN A 150 12.51 6.05 -13.47
N SER A 151 12.25 7.34 -13.75
CA SER A 151 10.93 7.87 -14.08
C SER A 151 10.57 7.76 -15.57
N ASP A 152 11.16 6.80 -16.29
CA ASP A 152 10.84 6.52 -17.68
C ASP A 152 9.43 5.91 -17.82
N PHE A 153 8.80 6.12 -18.97
CA PHE A 153 7.44 5.65 -19.25
C PHE A 153 7.27 4.15 -18.97
N SER A 154 8.28 3.34 -19.28
CA SER A 154 8.25 1.89 -19.08
C SER A 154 8.11 1.53 -17.59
N ASN A 155 8.90 2.15 -16.70
CA ASN A 155 8.84 1.89 -15.26
C ASN A 155 7.53 2.40 -14.65
N VAL A 156 7.06 3.58 -15.06
CA VAL A 156 5.79 4.14 -14.59
C VAL A 156 4.61 3.24 -15.00
N ALA A 157 4.60 2.82 -16.27
CA ALA A 157 3.56 1.93 -16.79
C ALA A 157 3.60 0.55 -16.10
N TRP A 158 4.80 -0.02 -15.93
CA TRP A 158 5.01 -1.29 -15.23
C TRP A 158 4.49 -1.26 -13.79
N LEU A 159 4.90 -0.26 -13.01
CA LEU A 159 4.47 -0.11 -11.63
C LEU A 159 2.96 0.09 -11.53
N SER A 160 2.40 0.97 -12.36
CA SER A 160 0.95 1.21 -12.37
C SER A 160 0.17 -0.05 -12.71
N LEU A 161 0.58 -0.76 -13.76
CA LEU A 161 -0.09 -1.98 -14.21
C LEU A 161 -0.02 -3.09 -13.15
N THR A 162 1.16 -3.32 -12.59
CA THR A 162 1.35 -4.39 -11.58
C THR A 162 0.61 -4.10 -10.28
N ILE A 163 0.52 -2.83 -9.85
CA ILE A 163 -0.30 -2.44 -8.68
C ILE A 163 -1.78 -2.62 -8.97
N ILE A 164 -2.26 -2.22 -10.16
CA ILE A 164 -3.66 -2.43 -10.54
C ILE A 164 -4.00 -3.92 -10.54
N ILE A 165 -3.17 -4.75 -11.15
CA ILE A 165 -3.37 -6.21 -11.18
C ILE A 165 -3.33 -6.79 -9.77
N GLY A 166 -2.30 -6.46 -8.97
CA GLY A 166 -2.19 -6.89 -7.58
C GLY A 166 -3.39 -6.44 -6.73
N GLY A 167 -3.81 -5.19 -6.87
CA GLY A 167 -4.98 -4.63 -6.18
C GLY A 167 -6.30 -5.26 -6.61
N LEU A 168 -6.48 -5.55 -7.90
CA LEU A 168 -7.64 -6.29 -8.39
C LEU A 168 -7.69 -7.71 -7.82
N LEU A 169 -6.61 -8.46 -7.96
CA LEU A 169 -6.56 -9.86 -7.47
C LEU A 169 -6.69 -9.92 -5.95
N GLY A 170 -5.93 -9.11 -5.22
CA GLY A 170 -5.99 -9.05 -3.75
C GLY A 170 -7.34 -8.57 -3.24
N GLY A 171 -7.93 -7.55 -3.88
CA GLY A 171 -9.24 -7.01 -3.52
C GLY A 171 -10.38 -8.00 -3.82
N LEU A 172 -10.38 -8.65 -4.97
CA LEU A 172 -11.38 -9.69 -5.32
C LEU A 172 -11.25 -10.90 -4.40
N PHE A 173 -10.04 -11.34 -4.12
CA PHE A 173 -9.80 -12.41 -3.16
C PHE A 173 -10.30 -12.03 -1.76
N GLY A 174 -10.03 -10.79 -1.32
CA GLY A 174 -10.55 -10.27 -0.06
C GLY A 174 -12.07 -10.27 0.01
N GLN A 175 -12.75 -9.85 -1.05
CA GLN A 175 -14.23 -9.90 -1.13
C GLN A 175 -14.77 -11.33 -1.14
N TYR A 176 -14.07 -12.24 -1.81
CA TYR A 176 -14.43 -13.67 -1.79
C TYR A 176 -14.31 -14.26 -0.38
N MET A 177 -13.20 -13.98 0.31
CA MET A 177 -12.97 -14.43 1.68
C MET A 177 -14.02 -13.87 2.65
N LEU A 178 -14.40 -12.59 2.50
CA LEU A 178 -15.50 -12.00 3.26
C LEU A 178 -16.78 -12.79 3.11
N LYS A 179 -17.20 -13.07 1.87
CA LYS A 179 -18.45 -13.80 1.61
C LYS A 179 -18.40 -15.25 2.13
N LYS A 180 -17.28 -15.94 1.92
CA LYS A 180 -17.17 -17.39 2.19
C LYS A 180 -17.00 -17.71 3.68
N HIS A 181 -16.19 -16.95 4.38
CA HIS A 181 -15.78 -17.29 5.74
C HIS A 181 -16.32 -16.30 6.79
N PHE A 182 -16.16 -15.00 6.58
CA PHE A 182 -16.45 -14.02 7.62
C PHE A 182 -17.94 -13.72 7.80
N ASN A 183 -18.73 -13.71 6.71
CA ASN A 183 -20.19 -13.59 6.82
C ASN A 183 -20.81 -14.84 7.46
N LYS A 184 -20.31 -16.03 7.09
CA LYS A 184 -20.81 -17.30 7.68
C LYS A 184 -20.46 -17.44 9.16
N ALA A 185 -19.36 -16.86 9.59
CA ALA A 185 -18.93 -16.86 10.99
C ALA A 185 -19.61 -15.73 11.82
N GLY A 186 -20.55 -14.97 11.24
CA GLY A 186 -21.22 -13.86 11.93
C GLY A 186 -20.30 -12.66 12.26
N MET A 187 -19.12 -12.64 11.67
CA MET A 187 -18.14 -11.59 11.93
C MET A 187 -18.41 -10.31 11.16
N VAL A 188 -19.20 -10.38 10.09
CA VAL A 188 -19.58 -9.23 9.23
C VAL A 188 -21.04 -9.40 8.81
N GLU A 189 -21.84 -8.34 8.97
CA GLU A 189 -23.21 -8.24 8.46
C GLU A 189 -23.26 -7.60 7.07
#